data_1d531aa5ebb10410a11654aefeb450a8
#
_entry.id   1d531aa5ebb10410a11654aefeb450a8
#
_cell.length_a   1.000
_cell.length_b   1.000
_cell.length_c   1.000
_cell.angle_alpha   90.00
_cell.angle_beta   90.00
_cell.angle_gamma   90.00
#
_symmetry.space_group_name_H-M   'P 1'
#
loop_
_entity.id
_entity.type
_entity.pdbx_description
1 polymer ?
#
loop_
_entity_poly.entity_id
_entity_poly.type
_entity_poly.pdbx_seq_one_letter_code
_entity_poly.pdbx_strand_id
1 'polypeptide(L)'
;MTLKRIRTILAVVMFVCITWLFVDFTGTAYQWFSWMPKIQLLEAILAVNVVAIAILVVGTLIFGRVYCSVICPLGILQDVIARFNRRKNKYSYSKALSWLRYTMLGVMVVALVAGVGSVFQLLAPYSAYGRIATTMFQPIWKAGNNVLASIAEHSDSYLFYHVEQIATFGVVLIIAVVTFIVLVILAVRNGRTYCNTICPVGTLL
;
A
#
# COMPACT_ATOMS: atom_id res chain seq x y z
N MET A 1 -25.11 6.32 11.90
CA MET A 1 -23.92 5.49 11.60
C MET A 1 -22.79 5.89 12.54
N THR A 2 -22.14 4.96 13.21
CA THR A 2 -21.01 5.31 14.09
C THR A 2 -19.79 5.69 13.25
N LEU A 3 -19.06 6.73 13.62
CA LEU A 3 -17.79 7.22 12.97
C LEU A 3 -16.83 6.07 12.64
N LYS A 4 -16.80 5.04 13.48
CA LYS A 4 -16.01 3.84 13.27
C LYS A 4 -16.42 3.06 12.01
N ARG A 5 -17.72 2.97 11.71
CA ARG A 5 -18.21 2.27 10.49
C ARG A 5 -17.86 3.06 9.24
N ILE A 6 -18.05 4.38 9.26
CA ILE A 6 -17.70 5.25 8.13
C ILE A 6 -16.21 5.13 7.79
N ARG A 7 -15.33 5.22 8.80
CA ARG A 7 -13.88 5.04 8.62
C ARG A 7 -13.54 3.68 7.99
N THR A 8 -14.18 2.60 8.46
CA THR A 8 -13.90 1.26 7.93
C THR A 8 -14.36 1.13 6.47
N ILE A 9 -15.53 1.67 6.13
CA ILE A 9 -16.05 1.64 4.76
C ILE A 9 -15.12 2.42 3.83
N LEU A 10 -14.73 3.65 4.20
CA LEU A 10 -13.80 4.45 3.42
C LEU A 10 -12.45 3.76 3.23
N ALA A 11 -11.91 3.14 4.29
CA ALA A 11 -10.67 2.39 4.22
C ALA A 11 -10.76 1.21 3.25
N VAL A 12 -11.86 0.44 3.28
CA VAL A 12 -12.06 -0.68 2.36
C VAL A 12 -12.19 -0.20 0.92
N VAL A 13 -12.97 0.85 0.68
CA VAL A 13 -13.13 1.42 -0.67
C VAL A 13 -11.78 1.88 -1.22
N MET A 14 -11.01 2.66 -0.45
CA MET A 14 -9.69 3.14 -0.85
C MET A 14 -8.72 1.97 -1.11
N PHE A 15 -8.74 0.96 -0.26
CA PHE A 15 -7.89 -0.21 -0.41
C PHE A 15 -8.21 -0.99 -1.69
N VAL A 16 -9.49 -1.24 -1.97
CA VAL A 16 -9.93 -1.95 -3.17
C VAL A 16 -9.58 -1.17 -4.43
N CYS A 17 -9.85 0.13 -4.46
CA CYS A 17 -9.54 0.97 -5.62
C CYS A 17 -8.03 1.04 -5.90
N ILE A 18 -7.20 1.21 -4.85
CA ILE A 18 -5.74 1.23 -5.01
C ILE A 18 -5.22 -0.15 -5.42
N THR A 19 -5.74 -1.24 -4.85
CA THR A 19 -5.36 -2.59 -5.25
C THR A 19 -5.72 -2.84 -6.71
N TRP A 20 -6.91 -2.46 -7.12
CA TRP A 20 -7.34 -2.58 -8.51
C TRP A 20 -6.42 -1.81 -9.45
N LEU A 21 -6.04 -0.59 -9.08
CA LEU A 21 -5.11 0.22 -9.88
C LEU A 21 -3.75 -0.46 -10.11
N PHE A 22 -3.23 -1.21 -9.12
CA PHE A 22 -1.97 -1.95 -9.26
C PHE A 22 -2.12 -3.30 -9.98
N VAL A 23 -3.26 -3.94 -9.87
CA VAL A 23 -3.52 -5.27 -10.42
C VAL A 23 -4.02 -5.21 -11.85
N ASP A 24 -4.67 -4.10 -12.23
CA ASP A 24 -5.20 -3.89 -13.57
C ASP A 24 -4.07 -3.84 -14.62
N PHE A 25 -4.16 -4.70 -15.61
CA PHE A 25 -3.26 -4.77 -16.76
C PHE A 25 -3.84 -4.10 -18.01
N THR A 26 -5.13 -3.74 -17.99
CA THR A 26 -5.84 -3.14 -19.12
C THR A 26 -5.69 -1.62 -19.16
N GLY A 27 -5.27 -0.99 -18.04
CA GLY A 27 -5.15 0.46 -17.91
C GLY A 27 -6.49 1.17 -17.68
N THR A 28 -7.61 0.44 -17.60
CA THR A 28 -8.94 1.02 -17.35
C THR A 28 -9.04 1.64 -15.97
N ALA A 29 -8.50 0.99 -14.95
CA ALA A 29 -8.47 1.52 -13.59
C ALA A 29 -7.66 2.82 -13.51
N TYR A 30 -6.59 2.97 -14.28
CA TYR A 30 -5.77 4.18 -14.30
C TYR A 30 -6.55 5.39 -14.84
N GLN A 31 -7.41 5.20 -15.84
CA GLN A 31 -8.24 6.29 -16.39
C GLN A 31 -9.20 6.89 -15.34
N TRP A 32 -9.76 6.04 -14.46
CA TRP A 32 -10.72 6.46 -13.44
C TRP A 32 -10.07 6.90 -12.13
N PHE A 33 -8.97 6.27 -11.74
CA PHE A 33 -8.37 6.41 -10.41
C PHE A 33 -6.95 7.03 -10.41
N SER A 34 -6.52 7.64 -11.52
CA SER A 34 -5.18 8.28 -11.64
C SER A 34 -4.92 9.41 -10.62
N TRP A 35 -5.94 9.93 -9.99
CA TRP A 35 -5.82 10.93 -8.92
C TRP A 35 -5.42 10.33 -7.56
N MET A 36 -5.67 9.03 -7.32
CA MET A 36 -5.37 8.38 -6.05
C MET A 36 -3.88 8.33 -5.68
N PRO A 37 -2.95 8.03 -6.59
CA PRO A 37 -1.52 8.18 -6.31
C PRO A 37 -1.14 9.60 -5.89
N LYS A 38 -1.73 10.61 -6.53
CA LYS A 38 -1.41 12.04 -6.31
C LYS A 38 -1.78 12.56 -4.92
N ILE A 39 -2.71 11.90 -4.23
CA ILE A 39 -3.07 12.22 -2.84
C ILE A 39 -2.23 11.47 -1.80
N GLN A 40 -1.34 10.57 -2.21
CA GLN A 40 -0.41 9.94 -1.29
C GLN A 40 0.63 10.97 -0.83
N LEU A 41 0.92 11.02 0.48
CA LEU A 41 1.71 12.10 1.07
C LEU A 41 3.07 12.29 0.38
N LEU A 42 3.80 11.20 0.18
CA LEU A 42 5.14 11.28 -0.42
C LEU A 42 5.09 11.66 -1.91
N GLU A 43 4.14 11.12 -2.64
CA GLU A 43 3.90 11.47 -4.06
C GLU A 43 3.44 12.93 -4.19
N ALA A 44 2.60 13.41 -3.26
CA ALA A 44 2.17 14.81 -3.21
C ALA A 44 3.35 15.75 -2.90
N ILE A 45 4.29 15.36 -2.04
CA ILE A 45 5.51 16.13 -1.75
C ILE A 45 6.40 16.21 -3.00
N LEU A 46 6.62 15.08 -3.69
CA LEU A 46 7.42 15.06 -4.91
C LEU A 46 6.79 15.87 -6.05
N ALA A 47 5.46 15.84 -6.16
CA ALA A 47 4.72 16.62 -7.15
C ALA A 47 4.54 18.10 -6.74
N VAL A 48 5.07 18.51 -5.57
CA VAL A 48 4.89 19.86 -4.99
C VAL A 48 3.41 20.28 -4.93
N ASN A 49 2.52 19.32 -4.67
CA ASN A 49 1.09 19.57 -4.58
C ASN A 49 0.72 20.11 -3.19
N VAL A 50 0.89 21.43 -3.02
CA VAL A 50 0.66 22.13 -1.75
C VAL A 50 -0.75 21.92 -1.21
N VAL A 51 -1.75 21.86 -2.09
CA VAL A 51 -3.15 21.68 -1.69
C VAL A 51 -3.37 20.29 -1.06
N ALA A 52 -2.87 19.24 -1.71
CA ALA A 52 -2.97 17.88 -1.17
C ALA A 52 -2.22 17.75 0.17
N ILE A 53 -1.01 18.32 0.27
CA ILE A 53 -0.22 18.33 1.50
C ILE A 53 -0.97 19.07 2.62
N ALA A 54 -1.52 20.25 2.35
CA ALA A 54 -2.26 21.02 3.33
C ALA A 54 -3.51 20.26 3.84
N ILE A 55 -4.28 19.65 2.95
CA ILE A 55 -5.47 18.85 3.31
C ILE A 55 -5.05 17.66 4.18
N LEU A 56 -3.96 16.96 3.85
CA LEU A 56 -3.47 15.81 4.63
C LEU A 56 -2.97 16.24 6.00
N VAL A 57 -2.23 17.35 6.10
CA VAL A 57 -1.73 17.87 7.37
C VAL A 57 -2.89 18.33 8.25
N VAL A 58 -3.81 19.15 7.74
CA VAL A 58 -4.99 19.59 8.47
C VAL A 58 -5.87 18.41 8.90
N GLY A 59 -6.08 17.45 7.99
CA GLY A 59 -6.83 16.23 8.29
C GLY A 59 -6.18 15.40 9.42
N THR A 60 -4.86 15.30 9.45
CA THR A 60 -4.15 14.60 10.55
C THR A 60 -4.16 15.37 11.86
N LEU A 61 -4.13 16.70 11.83
CA LEU A 61 -4.26 17.52 13.04
C LEU A 61 -5.64 17.38 13.69
N ILE A 62 -6.71 17.34 12.88
CA ILE A 62 -8.09 17.26 13.38
C ILE A 62 -8.46 15.83 13.82
N PHE A 63 -8.14 14.83 13.00
CA PHE A 63 -8.60 13.45 13.17
C PHE A 63 -7.50 12.48 13.62
N GLY A 64 -6.31 12.97 13.88
CA GLY A 64 -5.14 12.14 14.21
C GLY A 64 -4.66 11.32 13.00
N ARG A 65 -4.21 10.10 13.22
CA ARG A 65 -3.58 9.24 12.20
C ARG A 65 -4.57 8.67 11.16
N VAL A 66 -5.44 9.52 10.59
CA VAL A 66 -6.44 9.12 9.57
C VAL A 66 -5.75 8.69 8.28
N TYR A 67 -4.68 9.36 7.87
CA TYR A 67 -3.92 9.00 6.69
C TYR A 67 -3.53 7.51 6.68
N CYS A 68 -2.88 7.04 7.75
CA CYS A 68 -2.44 5.64 7.85
C CYS A 68 -3.60 4.63 7.97
N SER A 69 -4.82 5.09 8.32
CA SER A 69 -5.97 4.20 8.55
C SER A 69 -6.99 4.19 7.43
N VAL A 70 -6.94 5.16 6.52
CA VAL A 70 -7.96 5.33 5.46
C VAL A 70 -7.32 5.49 4.09
N ILE A 71 -6.20 6.20 3.98
CA ILE A 71 -5.61 6.56 2.69
C ILE A 71 -4.43 5.62 2.34
N CYS A 72 -3.58 5.29 3.31
CA CYS A 72 -2.40 4.49 3.06
C CYS A 72 -2.75 2.99 2.91
N PRO A 73 -2.54 2.37 1.73
CA PRO A 73 -2.91 0.98 1.51
C PRO A 73 -2.09 0.01 2.37
N LEU A 74 -0.83 0.35 2.66
CA LEU A 74 0.03 -0.47 3.52
C LEU A 74 -0.47 -0.50 4.97
N GLY A 75 -0.99 0.62 5.48
CA GLY A 75 -1.59 0.70 6.82
C GLY A 75 -2.89 -0.09 6.90
N ILE A 76 -3.72 -0.04 5.86
CA ILE A 76 -4.96 -0.81 5.79
C ILE A 76 -4.66 -2.31 5.70
N LEU A 77 -3.64 -2.71 4.91
CA LEU A 77 -3.21 -4.10 4.83
C LEU A 77 -2.79 -4.66 6.20
N GLN A 78 -2.06 -3.87 7.01
CA GLN A 78 -1.71 -4.26 8.38
C GLN A 78 -2.96 -4.45 9.26
N ASP A 79 -3.96 -3.57 9.15
CA ASP A 79 -5.20 -3.71 9.89
C ASP A 79 -5.98 -4.98 9.49
N VAL A 80 -5.99 -5.31 8.19
CA VAL A 80 -6.59 -6.55 7.68
C VAL A 80 -5.88 -7.77 8.25
N ILE A 81 -4.54 -7.82 8.17
CA ILE A 81 -3.74 -8.93 8.71
C ILE A 81 -3.95 -9.07 10.22
N ALA A 82 -3.90 -7.95 10.97
CA ALA A 82 -4.13 -7.96 12.41
C ALA A 82 -5.53 -8.45 12.79
N ARG A 83 -6.54 -8.23 11.92
CA ARG A 83 -7.91 -8.67 12.14
C ARG A 83 -8.06 -10.19 12.01
N PHE A 84 -7.30 -10.82 11.13
CA PHE A 84 -7.27 -12.29 11.00
C PHE A 84 -6.56 -12.98 12.15
N ASN A 85 -5.73 -12.26 12.91
CA ASN A 85 -5.07 -12.81 14.07
C ASN A 85 -6.09 -12.96 15.23
N ARG A 86 -6.32 -14.21 15.66
CA ARG A 86 -7.26 -14.57 16.75
C ARG A 86 -6.73 -14.29 18.16
N ARG A 87 -5.54 -13.70 18.33
CA ARG A 87 -4.99 -13.39 19.65
C ARG A 87 -5.87 -12.38 20.40
N LYS A 88 -6.09 -12.62 21.70
CA LYS A 88 -6.91 -11.76 22.57
C LYS A 88 -6.41 -10.31 22.66
N ASN A 89 -5.09 -10.09 22.58
CA ASN A 89 -4.46 -8.76 22.59
C ASN A 89 -4.04 -8.33 21.17
N LYS A 90 -5.03 -7.99 20.35
CA LYS A 90 -4.82 -7.57 18.94
C LYS A 90 -3.99 -6.30 18.77
N TYR A 91 -3.96 -5.43 19.76
CA TYR A 91 -3.29 -4.12 19.73
C TYR A 91 -2.51 -3.91 21.01
N SER A 92 -1.43 -4.67 21.21
CA SER A 92 -0.48 -4.36 22.27
C SER A 92 0.30 -3.09 21.88
N TYR A 93 0.29 -2.09 22.78
CA TYR A 93 1.09 -0.90 22.59
C TYR A 93 2.57 -1.27 22.68
N SER A 94 3.29 -1.21 21.56
CA SER A 94 4.75 -1.29 21.58
C SER A 94 5.32 0.12 21.60
N LYS A 95 6.25 0.39 22.54
CA LYS A 95 7.00 1.65 22.51
C LYS A 95 7.70 1.74 21.15
N ALA A 96 7.49 2.85 20.44
CA ALA A 96 8.18 3.10 19.20
C ALA A 96 9.69 3.16 19.49
N LEU A 97 10.48 2.45 18.70
CA LEU A 97 11.94 2.56 18.73
C LEU A 97 12.31 3.91 18.11
N SER A 98 12.35 4.96 18.94
CA SER A 98 12.56 6.35 18.48
C SER A 98 13.81 6.48 17.63
N TRP A 99 14.89 5.79 18.00
CA TRP A 99 16.13 5.79 17.23
C TRP A 99 15.92 5.29 15.79
N LEU A 100 15.29 4.11 15.61
CA LEU A 100 15.03 3.53 14.30
C LEU A 100 14.11 4.42 13.46
N ARG A 101 13.10 4.99 14.10
CA ARG A 101 12.12 5.88 13.48
C ARG A 101 12.78 7.13 12.87
N TYR A 102 13.63 7.81 13.63
CA TYR A 102 14.32 9.01 13.13
C TYR A 102 15.44 8.69 12.15
N THR A 103 16.12 7.55 12.32
CA THR A 103 17.12 7.08 11.35
C THR A 103 16.47 6.80 9.98
N MET A 104 15.32 6.12 9.94
CA MET A 104 14.60 5.86 8.67
C MET A 104 14.13 7.15 8.01
N LEU A 105 13.65 8.11 8.80
CA LEU A 105 13.29 9.42 8.28
C LEU A 105 14.52 10.17 7.73
N GLY A 106 15.64 10.16 8.46
CA GLY A 106 16.89 10.78 8.02
C GLY A 106 17.42 10.17 6.73
N VAL A 107 17.45 8.84 6.62
CA VAL A 107 17.86 8.15 5.39
C VAL A 107 16.96 8.54 4.22
N MET A 108 15.65 8.63 4.42
CA MET A 108 14.73 9.06 3.38
C MET A 108 14.99 10.51 2.93
N VAL A 109 15.22 11.43 3.86
CA VAL A 109 15.51 12.84 3.54
C VAL A 109 16.84 12.96 2.81
N VAL A 110 17.88 12.27 3.28
CA VAL A 110 19.20 12.25 2.61
C VAL A 110 19.08 11.67 1.20
N ALA A 111 18.37 10.56 1.02
CA ALA A 111 18.13 9.96 -0.28
C ALA A 111 17.38 10.91 -1.24
N LEU A 112 16.43 11.66 -0.72
CA LEU A 112 15.68 12.65 -1.51
C LEU A 112 16.57 13.80 -1.96
N VAL A 113 17.41 14.34 -1.06
CA VAL A 113 18.35 15.42 -1.37
C VAL A 113 19.46 14.95 -2.32
N ALA A 114 19.93 13.71 -2.15
CA ALA A 114 20.95 13.11 -3.02
C ALA A 114 20.38 12.66 -4.38
N GLY A 115 19.07 12.75 -4.62
CA GLY A 115 18.42 12.32 -5.87
C GLY A 115 18.36 10.80 -6.06
N VAL A 116 18.61 10.00 -5.00
CA VAL A 116 18.59 8.54 -5.07
C VAL A 116 17.15 8.03 -4.98
N GLY A 117 16.42 8.06 -6.10
CA GLY A 117 15.02 7.68 -6.17
C GLY A 117 14.72 6.23 -5.77
N SER A 118 15.68 5.32 -5.95
CA SER A 118 15.51 3.90 -5.60
C SER A 118 15.35 3.68 -4.08
N VAL A 119 16.13 4.35 -3.27
CA VAL A 119 16.02 4.28 -1.79
C VAL A 119 14.73 4.92 -1.32
N PHE A 120 14.37 6.06 -1.90
CA PHE A 120 13.10 6.71 -1.62
C PHE A 120 11.90 5.79 -1.90
N GLN A 121 11.86 5.18 -3.11
CA GLN A 121 10.80 4.25 -3.49
C GLN A 121 10.77 2.99 -2.62
N LEU A 122 11.92 2.54 -2.12
CA LEU A 122 11.99 1.38 -1.23
C LEU A 122 11.29 1.67 0.11
N LEU A 123 11.46 2.88 0.65
CA LEU A 123 10.92 3.30 1.94
C LEU A 123 9.50 3.85 1.85
N ALA A 124 9.06 4.30 0.68
CA ALA A 124 7.71 4.82 0.47
C ALA A 124 6.65 3.73 0.68
N PRO A 125 5.68 3.94 1.59
CA PRO A 125 4.69 2.89 1.90
C PRO A 125 3.76 2.57 0.72
N TYR A 126 3.46 3.54 -0.12
CA TYR A 126 2.68 3.36 -1.33
C TYR A 126 3.42 2.49 -2.35
N SER A 127 4.69 2.79 -2.61
CA SER A 127 5.54 2.02 -3.51
C SER A 127 5.83 0.60 -2.98
N ALA A 128 6.02 0.45 -1.65
CA ALA A 128 6.16 -0.86 -1.02
C ALA A 128 4.90 -1.73 -1.22
N TYR A 129 3.71 -1.14 -1.05
CA TYR A 129 2.45 -1.81 -1.33
C TYR A 129 2.31 -2.14 -2.82
N GLY A 130 2.65 -1.20 -3.70
CA GLY A 130 2.63 -1.41 -5.15
C GLY A 130 3.48 -2.61 -5.58
N ARG A 131 4.71 -2.73 -5.08
CA ARG A 131 5.56 -3.92 -5.33
C ARG A 131 4.89 -5.22 -4.89
N ILE A 132 4.30 -5.25 -3.70
CA ILE A 132 3.58 -6.43 -3.22
C ILE A 132 2.39 -6.75 -4.15
N ALA A 133 1.60 -5.75 -4.51
CA ALA A 133 0.43 -5.92 -5.36
C ALA A 133 0.78 -6.40 -6.77
N THR A 134 1.80 -5.80 -7.41
CA THR A 134 2.20 -6.15 -8.78
C THR A 134 2.95 -7.48 -8.84
N THR A 135 3.71 -7.85 -7.81
CA THR A 135 4.47 -9.11 -7.85
C THR A 135 3.71 -10.31 -7.31
N MET A 136 2.73 -10.11 -6.42
CA MET A 136 1.99 -11.21 -5.79
C MET A 136 0.53 -11.29 -6.26
N PHE A 137 -0.19 -10.16 -6.33
CA PHE A 137 -1.62 -10.18 -6.66
C PHE A 137 -1.88 -10.12 -8.17
N GLN A 138 -1.10 -9.35 -8.92
CA GLN A 138 -1.27 -9.23 -10.37
C GLN A 138 -1.08 -10.56 -11.12
N PRO A 139 -0.07 -11.41 -10.82
CA PRO A 139 0.05 -12.72 -11.47
C PRO A 139 -1.15 -13.63 -11.20
N ILE A 140 -1.69 -13.59 -9.99
CA ILE A 140 -2.89 -14.37 -9.61
C ILE A 140 -4.10 -13.89 -10.43
N TRP A 141 -4.26 -12.58 -10.57
CA TRP A 141 -5.32 -11.99 -11.36
C TRP A 141 -5.21 -12.36 -12.85
N LYS A 142 -3.99 -12.27 -13.43
CA LYS A 142 -3.71 -12.67 -14.81
C LYS A 142 -3.97 -14.17 -15.03
N ALA A 143 -3.57 -15.02 -14.07
CA ALA A 143 -3.87 -16.45 -14.12
C ALA A 143 -5.38 -16.71 -14.12
N GLY A 144 -6.13 -16.03 -13.25
CA GLY A 144 -7.58 -16.08 -13.22
C GLY A 144 -8.21 -15.65 -14.55
N ASN A 145 -7.74 -14.55 -15.14
CA ASN A 145 -8.19 -14.09 -16.44
C ASN A 145 -7.90 -15.11 -17.56
N ASN A 146 -6.72 -15.73 -17.56
CA ASN A 146 -6.37 -16.75 -18.55
C ASN A 146 -7.23 -18.01 -18.44
N VAL A 147 -7.60 -18.42 -17.22
CA VAL A 147 -8.57 -19.51 -17.02
C VAL A 147 -9.94 -19.13 -17.58
N LEU A 148 -10.41 -17.92 -17.34
CA LEU A 148 -11.67 -17.42 -17.89
C LEU A 148 -11.59 -17.31 -19.42
N ALA A 149 -10.47 -16.89 -19.99
CA ALA A 149 -10.24 -16.84 -21.43
C ALA A 149 -10.33 -18.22 -22.06
N SER A 150 -9.71 -19.25 -21.47
CA SER A 150 -9.82 -20.64 -21.95
C SER A 150 -11.25 -21.17 -21.92
N ILE A 151 -12.03 -20.82 -20.90
CA ILE A 151 -13.44 -21.21 -20.79
C ILE A 151 -14.28 -20.48 -21.85
N ALA A 152 -14.00 -19.18 -22.06
CA ALA A 152 -14.70 -18.36 -23.04
C ALA A 152 -14.43 -18.81 -24.48
N GLU A 153 -13.20 -19.20 -24.81
CA GLU A 153 -12.85 -19.80 -26.12
C GLU A 153 -13.64 -21.09 -26.42
N HIS A 154 -13.85 -21.93 -25.39
CA HIS A 154 -14.69 -23.13 -25.53
C HIS A 154 -16.16 -22.81 -25.79
N SER A 155 -16.59 -21.58 -25.51
CA SER A 155 -17.98 -21.10 -25.68
C SER A 155 -18.12 -20.16 -26.87
N ASP A 156 -17.15 -20.11 -27.80
CA ASP A 156 -17.07 -19.18 -28.96
C ASP A 156 -17.23 -17.69 -28.57
N SER A 157 -16.83 -17.31 -27.35
CA SER A 157 -16.91 -15.96 -26.84
C SER A 157 -15.50 -15.36 -26.70
N TYR A 158 -15.24 -14.23 -27.37
CA TYR A 158 -13.96 -13.51 -27.34
C TYR A 158 -13.96 -12.32 -26.37
N LEU A 159 -14.72 -12.41 -25.27
CA LEU A 159 -14.77 -11.37 -24.24
C LEU A 159 -13.49 -11.27 -23.39
N PHE A 160 -12.77 -12.38 -23.27
CA PHE A 160 -11.51 -12.46 -22.53
C PHE A 160 -10.39 -12.88 -23.48
N TYR A 161 -9.22 -12.26 -23.33
CA TYR A 161 -8.05 -12.61 -24.12
C TYR A 161 -6.90 -13.11 -23.22
N HIS A 162 -6.08 -13.99 -23.76
CA HIS A 162 -4.90 -14.49 -23.07
C HIS A 162 -3.87 -13.37 -22.86
N VAL A 163 -3.41 -13.22 -21.62
CA VAL A 163 -2.37 -12.26 -21.25
C VAL A 163 -1.11 -13.02 -20.89
N GLU A 164 -0.01 -12.68 -21.53
CA GLU A 164 1.30 -13.24 -21.20
C GLU A 164 1.69 -12.93 -19.77
N GLN A 165 2.03 -13.97 -19.02
CA GLN A 165 2.58 -13.84 -17.68
C GLN A 165 4.10 -13.66 -17.80
N ILE A 166 4.56 -12.42 -17.85
CA ILE A 166 5.97 -12.12 -17.70
C ILE A 166 6.31 -12.42 -16.24
N ALA A 167 7.02 -13.52 -16.02
CA ALA A 167 7.49 -13.88 -14.70
C ALA A 167 8.45 -12.79 -14.20
N THR A 168 8.00 -12.01 -13.24
CA THR A 168 8.84 -10.99 -12.57
C THR A 168 9.79 -11.72 -11.61
N PHE A 169 10.69 -12.54 -12.16
CA PHE A 169 11.73 -13.21 -11.39
C PHE A 169 12.90 -12.23 -11.20
N GLY A 170 13.33 -12.09 -9.97
CA GLY A 170 14.50 -11.30 -9.68
C GLY A 170 14.45 -10.57 -8.35
N VAL A 171 15.35 -9.61 -8.20
CA VAL A 171 15.55 -8.84 -6.97
C VAL A 171 14.26 -8.18 -6.48
N VAL A 172 13.40 -7.71 -7.40
CA VAL A 172 12.13 -7.04 -7.05
C VAL A 172 11.17 -8.00 -6.33
N LEU A 173 11.07 -9.25 -6.79
CA LEU A 173 10.23 -10.28 -6.14
C LEU A 173 10.77 -10.59 -4.73
N ILE A 174 12.09 -10.76 -4.60
CA ILE A 174 12.71 -11.03 -3.29
C ILE A 174 12.41 -9.89 -2.31
N ILE A 175 12.61 -8.65 -2.74
CA ILE A 175 12.32 -7.46 -1.93
C ILE A 175 10.83 -7.41 -1.54
N ALA A 176 9.93 -7.67 -2.48
CA ALA A 176 8.49 -7.66 -2.22
C ALA A 176 8.09 -8.73 -1.19
N VAL A 177 8.58 -9.96 -1.36
CA VAL A 177 8.32 -11.08 -0.45
C VAL A 177 8.89 -10.81 0.94
N VAL A 178 10.15 -10.37 1.03
CA VAL A 178 10.77 -10.02 2.32
C VAL A 178 9.99 -8.89 3.01
N THR A 179 9.64 -7.84 2.29
CA THR A 179 8.85 -6.72 2.83
C THR A 179 7.48 -7.22 3.32
N PHE A 180 6.81 -8.08 2.56
CA PHE A 180 5.52 -8.65 2.93
C PHE A 180 5.62 -9.52 4.19
N ILE A 181 6.63 -10.40 4.28
CA ILE A 181 6.87 -11.25 5.46
C ILE A 181 7.11 -10.40 6.70
N VAL A 182 8.01 -9.40 6.61
CA VAL A 182 8.29 -8.48 7.72
C VAL A 182 7.01 -7.76 8.17
N LEU A 183 6.21 -7.29 7.22
CA LEU A 183 4.96 -6.61 7.48
C LEU A 183 3.94 -7.53 8.18
N VAL A 184 3.81 -8.79 7.72
CA VAL A 184 2.93 -9.79 8.34
C VAL A 184 3.37 -10.09 9.77
N ILE A 185 4.67 -10.34 9.99
CA ILE A 185 5.20 -10.63 11.33
C ILE A 185 4.92 -9.47 12.30
N LEU A 186 5.18 -8.23 11.88
CA LEU A 186 4.95 -7.05 12.69
C LEU A 186 3.45 -6.80 12.94
N ALA A 187 2.61 -7.01 11.93
CA ALA A 187 1.16 -6.85 12.05
C ALA A 187 0.52 -7.89 12.97
N VAL A 188 1.00 -9.15 12.91
CA VAL A 188 0.53 -10.23 13.77
C VAL A 188 0.95 -10.04 15.23
N ARG A 189 2.16 -9.51 15.48
CA ARG A 189 2.67 -9.29 16.85
C ARG A 189 1.95 -8.17 17.58
N ASN A 190 1.93 -6.95 17.01
CA ASN A 190 1.50 -5.75 17.70
C ASN A 190 0.60 -4.83 16.84
N GLY A 191 0.04 -5.31 15.73
CA GLY A 191 -0.81 -4.51 14.84
C GLY A 191 0.00 -3.55 13.94
N ARG A 192 -0.10 -2.23 14.17
CA ARG A 192 0.50 -1.20 13.31
C ARG A 192 1.97 -0.88 13.62
N THR A 193 2.77 -1.85 14.04
CA THR A 193 4.16 -1.60 14.42
C THR A 193 5.00 -1.07 13.27
N TYR A 194 4.82 -1.58 12.05
CA TYR A 194 5.55 -1.09 10.87
C TYR A 194 5.35 0.42 10.66
N CYS A 195 4.10 0.89 10.71
CA CYS A 195 3.79 2.32 10.55
C CYS A 195 4.35 3.18 11.69
N ASN A 196 4.56 2.60 12.88
CA ASN A 196 5.02 3.33 14.05
C ASN A 196 6.56 3.34 14.20
N THR A 197 7.27 2.36 13.61
CA THR A 197 8.71 2.19 13.81
C THR A 197 9.54 2.35 12.55
N ILE A 198 9.05 1.93 11.39
CA ILE A 198 9.83 1.87 10.15
C ILE A 198 9.37 2.93 9.15
N CYS A 199 8.05 3.17 9.07
CA CYS A 199 7.49 4.03 8.06
C CYS A 199 7.83 5.52 8.30
N PRO A 200 8.53 6.19 7.36
CA PRO A 200 8.89 7.60 7.50
C PRO A 200 7.66 8.52 7.49
N VAL A 201 6.61 8.16 6.73
CA VAL A 201 5.35 8.90 6.71
C VAL A 201 4.66 8.88 8.06
N GLY A 202 4.69 7.74 8.78
CA GLY A 202 4.16 7.63 10.13
C GLY A 202 4.96 8.44 11.17
N THR A 203 6.15 8.95 10.79
CA THR A 203 6.98 9.82 11.61
C THR A 203 6.68 11.29 11.34
N LEU A 204 6.35 11.62 10.08
CA LEU A 204 6.00 12.98 9.65
C LEU A 204 4.60 13.41 10.11
N LEU A 205 3.68 12.48 10.19
CA LEU A 205 2.28 12.67 10.58
C LEU A 205 2.01 12.18 12.01
#